data_80e462008ac68e8f19268ea095ca2386
#
_entry.id   80e462008ac68e8f19268ea095ca2386
#
_cell.length_a   1.000
_cell.length_b   1.000
_cell.length_c   1.000
_cell.angle_alpha   90.00
_cell.angle_beta   90.00
_cell.angle_gamma   90.00
#
_symmetry.space_group_name_H-M   'P 1'
#
loop_
_entity.id
_entity.type
_entity.pdbx_description
1 polymer ?
#
loop_
_entity_poly.entity_id
_entity_poly.type
_entity_poly.pdbx_seq_one_letter_code
_entity_poly.pdbx_strand_id
1 'polypeptide(L)'
;MQKYTVHNIPIWLQPLFQLYGWIGALGFAFLNFLFRTLCRIEYAGKEHIEHTPNHIFCLWHENLPLFFMAHAYFHKPNIWLTFPLWFMKPVHVMKKNIGIRELAYGASGHDGKAALQQVLARLKEGWSTFVAPDGPKGPNKVAKDGVLIMSLKTGVPIIPMRFQLEKEWRLSTWDKKRYPVFFSKLTVIYGEPQYVTADNFETIKESICSAMNDPSESVEGDAVPPAV
;
A
#
# COMPACT_ATOMS: atom_id res chain seq x y z
N MET A 1 -16.09 -18.95 0.23
CA MET A 1 -16.91 -17.73 0.23
C MET A 1 -16.79 -17.04 1.57
N GLN A 2 -16.24 -15.82 1.62
CA GLN A 2 -16.17 -15.06 2.86
C GLN A 2 -17.53 -14.41 3.14
N LYS A 3 -18.17 -14.87 4.22
CA LYS A 3 -19.55 -14.55 4.56
C LYS A 3 -19.73 -13.13 5.12
N TYR A 4 -18.67 -12.53 5.72
CA TYR A 4 -18.77 -11.28 6.45
C TYR A 4 -17.83 -10.20 5.90
N THR A 5 -18.35 -8.98 5.82
CA THR A 5 -17.60 -7.74 5.61
C THR A 5 -17.57 -6.93 6.92
N VAL A 6 -16.78 -5.89 6.97
CA VAL A 6 -16.75 -4.99 8.15
C VAL A 6 -18.09 -4.28 8.42
N HIS A 7 -19.00 -4.28 7.44
CA HIS A 7 -20.30 -3.60 7.51
C HIS A 7 -21.48 -4.51 7.84
N ASN A 8 -21.35 -5.84 7.69
CA ASN A 8 -22.44 -6.78 7.88
C ASN A 8 -22.22 -7.80 9.00
N ILE A 9 -21.38 -7.48 9.97
CA ILE A 9 -21.17 -8.30 11.16
C ILE A 9 -22.46 -8.30 12.01
N PRO A 10 -23.00 -9.46 12.40
CA PRO A 10 -24.16 -9.56 13.25
C PRO A 10 -24.02 -8.74 14.55
N ILE A 11 -25.10 -8.11 15.01
CA ILE A 11 -25.08 -7.17 16.14
C ILE A 11 -24.52 -7.80 17.42
N TRP A 12 -24.85 -9.08 17.66
CA TRP A 12 -24.38 -9.82 18.83
C TRP A 12 -22.88 -10.17 18.78
N LEU A 13 -22.23 -10.15 17.59
CA LEU A 13 -20.79 -10.34 17.42
C LEU A 13 -20.02 -9.01 17.44
N GLN A 14 -20.70 -7.88 17.38
CA GLN A 14 -20.04 -6.55 17.30
C GLN A 14 -19.04 -6.30 18.42
N PRO A 15 -19.32 -6.61 19.71
CA PRO A 15 -18.35 -6.39 20.79
C PRO A 15 -17.06 -7.19 20.58
N LEU A 16 -17.16 -8.47 20.23
CA LEU A 16 -16.00 -9.33 19.95
C LEU A 16 -15.24 -8.85 18.73
N PHE A 17 -15.95 -8.41 17.70
CA PHE A 17 -15.35 -7.88 16.48
C PHE A 17 -14.60 -6.57 16.73
N GLN A 18 -15.13 -5.69 17.58
CA GLN A 18 -14.42 -4.48 17.99
C GLN A 18 -13.16 -4.83 18.82
N LEU A 19 -13.29 -5.75 19.77
CA LEU A 19 -12.16 -6.22 20.58
C LEU A 19 -11.05 -6.82 19.71
N TYR A 20 -11.41 -7.68 18.75
CA TYR A 20 -10.49 -8.23 17.74
C TYR A 20 -9.76 -7.11 16.98
N GLY A 21 -10.51 -6.10 16.52
CA GLY A 21 -9.96 -4.94 15.83
C GLY A 21 -8.93 -4.18 16.67
N TRP A 22 -9.23 -3.92 17.93
CA TRP A 22 -8.35 -3.20 18.85
C TRP A 22 -7.11 -4.01 19.24
N ILE A 23 -7.27 -5.29 19.59
CA ILE A 23 -6.13 -6.17 19.93
C ILE A 23 -5.15 -6.24 18.75
N GLY A 24 -5.67 -6.49 17.54
CA GLY A 24 -4.83 -6.55 16.36
C GLY A 24 -4.18 -5.21 16.02
N ALA A 25 -4.89 -4.09 16.18
CA ALA A 25 -4.34 -2.76 15.96
C ALA A 25 -3.24 -2.42 16.97
N LEU A 26 -3.40 -2.77 18.24
CA LEU A 26 -2.37 -2.59 19.27
C LEU A 26 -1.14 -3.45 18.99
N GLY A 27 -1.34 -4.71 18.62
CA GLY A 27 -0.24 -5.60 18.20
C GLY A 27 0.54 -5.04 17.02
N PHE A 28 -0.16 -4.53 16.00
CA PHE A 28 0.49 -3.92 14.86
C PHE A 28 1.21 -2.60 15.21
N ALA A 29 0.61 -1.75 16.06
CA ALA A 29 1.24 -0.53 16.54
C ALA A 29 2.51 -0.84 17.35
N PHE A 30 2.48 -1.87 18.20
CA PHE A 30 3.63 -2.31 18.97
C PHE A 30 4.75 -2.83 18.06
N LEU A 31 4.43 -3.67 17.07
CA LEU A 31 5.42 -4.13 16.08
C LEU A 31 6.03 -2.98 15.29
N ASN A 32 5.22 -2.02 14.83
CA ASN A 32 5.73 -0.83 14.16
C ASN A 32 6.66 -0.01 15.07
N PHE A 33 6.30 0.14 16.34
CA PHE A 33 7.14 0.81 17.32
C PHE A 33 8.48 0.10 17.48
N LEU A 34 8.48 -1.23 17.64
CA LEU A 34 9.71 -2.00 17.75
C LEU A 34 10.60 -1.85 16.51
N PHE A 35 10.03 -2.02 15.31
CA PHE A 35 10.81 -1.88 14.08
C PHE A 35 11.37 -0.46 13.90
N ARG A 36 10.58 0.57 14.19
CA ARG A 36 11.05 1.97 14.10
C ARG A 36 12.14 2.30 15.11
N THR A 37 12.14 1.65 16.27
CA THR A 37 13.14 1.87 17.32
C THR A 37 14.39 1.04 17.09
N LEU A 38 14.24 -0.18 16.59
CA LEU A 38 15.34 -1.15 16.48
C LEU A 38 15.97 -1.20 15.08
N CYS A 39 15.29 -0.69 14.04
CA CYS A 39 15.86 -0.64 12.69
C CYS A 39 16.24 0.80 12.33
N ARG A 40 17.30 0.95 11.54
CA ARG A 40 17.70 2.25 11.00
C ARG A 40 16.91 2.52 9.73
N ILE A 41 16.03 3.54 9.75
CA ILE A 41 15.23 3.93 8.58
C ILE A 41 15.85 5.17 7.93
N GLU A 42 16.24 5.03 6.67
CA GLU A 42 16.77 6.12 5.85
C GLU A 42 15.82 6.43 4.69
N TYR A 43 15.86 7.66 4.19
CA TYR A 43 15.00 8.11 3.11
C TYR A 43 15.84 8.79 2.03
N ALA A 44 15.58 8.44 0.75
CA ALA A 44 16.15 9.04 -0.43
C ALA A 44 15.05 9.59 -1.34
N GLY A 45 15.31 10.67 -2.08
CA GLY A 45 14.33 11.28 -2.99
C GLY A 45 13.21 12.05 -2.28
N LYS A 46 13.42 12.55 -1.05
CA LYS A 46 12.40 13.33 -0.30
C LYS A 46 11.98 14.59 -1.03
N GLU A 47 12.87 15.20 -1.80
CA GLU A 47 12.62 16.35 -2.65
C GLU A 47 11.46 16.12 -3.63
N HIS A 48 11.26 14.89 -4.10
CA HIS A 48 10.15 14.51 -4.98
C HIS A 48 8.77 14.65 -4.32
N ILE A 49 8.71 14.51 -2.98
CA ILE A 49 7.47 14.64 -2.21
C ILE A 49 7.26 16.09 -1.78
N GLU A 50 8.33 16.79 -1.40
CA GLU A 50 8.26 18.15 -0.86
C GLU A 50 7.72 19.13 -1.88
N HIS A 51 8.09 18.96 -3.14
CA HIS A 51 7.67 19.81 -4.26
C HIS A 51 6.32 19.42 -4.87
N THR A 52 5.72 18.32 -4.38
CA THR A 52 4.46 17.80 -4.90
C THR A 52 3.33 18.06 -3.90
N PRO A 53 2.31 18.87 -4.26
CA PRO A 53 1.25 19.25 -3.32
C PRO A 53 0.43 18.04 -2.84
N ASN A 54 0.11 17.12 -3.73
CA ASN A 54 -0.50 15.82 -3.45
C ASN A 54 -0.02 14.79 -4.47
N HIS A 55 -0.09 13.52 -4.12
CA HIS A 55 0.49 12.44 -4.93
C HIS A 55 -0.20 11.10 -4.68
N ILE A 56 0.04 10.17 -5.58
CA ILE A 56 -0.32 8.75 -5.47
C ILE A 56 0.96 7.96 -5.24
N PHE A 57 1.22 7.51 -4.02
CA PHE A 57 2.30 6.56 -3.80
C PHE A 57 1.98 5.22 -4.46
N CYS A 58 2.94 4.67 -5.19
CA CYS A 58 2.82 3.38 -5.84
C CYS A 58 3.93 2.45 -5.37
N LEU A 59 3.56 1.28 -4.84
CA LEU A 59 4.49 0.30 -4.28
C LEU A 59 3.94 -1.12 -4.43
N TRP A 60 4.80 -2.13 -4.50
CA TRP A 60 4.34 -3.51 -4.53
C TRP A 60 3.67 -3.93 -3.21
N HIS A 61 2.68 -4.80 -3.27
CA HIS A 61 1.89 -5.25 -2.12
C HIS A 61 2.77 -5.93 -1.05
N GLU A 62 3.84 -6.57 -1.45
CA GLU A 62 4.86 -7.15 -0.55
C GLU A 62 5.45 -6.11 0.41
N ASN A 63 5.53 -4.85 0.00
CA ASN A 63 6.14 -3.75 0.75
C ASN A 63 5.17 -3.00 1.67
N LEU A 64 3.89 -3.35 1.72
CA LEU A 64 2.91 -2.68 2.59
C LEU A 64 3.32 -2.63 4.08
N PRO A 65 3.90 -3.69 4.69
CA PRO A 65 4.38 -3.60 6.06
C PRO A 65 5.47 -2.55 6.24
N LEU A 66 6.42 -2.47 5.30
CA LEU A 66 7.51 -1.49 5.30
C LEU A 66 6.98 -0.07 5.10
N PHE A 67 6.00 0.09 4.21
CA PHE A 67 5.32 1.36 3.99
C PHE A 67 4.64 1.87 5.26
N PHE A 68 3.83 1.06 5.94
CA PHE A 68 3.17 1.47 7.18
C PHE A 68 4.16 1.76 8.31
N MET A 69 5.27 1.04 8.36
CA MET A 69 6.33 1.28 9.33
C MET A 69 7.04 2.62 9.06
N ALA A 70 7.39 2.92 7.81
CA ALA A 70 8.12 4.12 7.43
C ALA A 70 7.24 5.38 7.47
N HIS A 71 5.94 5.26 7.13
CA HIS A 71 5.01 6.37 6.94
C HIS A 71 3.97 6.51 8.06
N ALA A 72 4.21 5.95 9.24
CA ALA A 72 3.40 6.28 10.40
C ALA A 72 3.43 7.81 10.61
N TYR A 73 2.23 8.43 10.69
CA TYR A 73 2.03 9.88 10.85
C TYR A 73 2.20 10.71 9.57
N PHE A 74 1.40 10.40 8.54
CA PHE A 74 1.25 11.30 7.39
C PHE A 74 0.81 12.69 7.82
N HIS A 75 1.53 13.71 7.38
CA HIS A 75 1.17 15.11 7.66
C HIS A 75 0.08 15.64 6.72
N LYS A 76 0.01 15.11 5.50
CA LYS A 76 -1.00 15.47 4.49
C LYS A 76 -2.24 14.59 4.62
N PRO A 77 -3.45 15.08 4.27
CA PRO A 77 -4.64 14.24 4.29
C PRO A 77 -4.52 13.10 3.28
N ASN A 78 -4.77 11.90 3.75
CA ASN A 78 -4.69 10.68 2.95
C ASN A 78 -6.01 9.90 3.00
N ILE A 79 -6.39 9.37 1.83
CA ILE A 79 -7.46 8.39 1.68
C ILE A 79 -6.85 7.05 1.28
N TRP A 80 -7.33 5.97 1.85
CA TRP A 80 -6.88 4.62 1.51
C TRP A 80 -8.00 3.78 0.92
N LEU A 81 -7.79 3.28 -0.31
CA LEU A 81 -8.63 2.27 -0.93
C LEU A 81 -8.33 0.91 -0.29
N THR A 82 -9.27 0.39 0.49
CA THR A 82 -9.07 -0.81 1.30
C THR A 82 -10.15 -1.87 1.09
N PHE A 83 -9.78 -3.12 1.34
CA PHE A 83 -10.68 -4.25 1.18
C PHE A 83 -11.68 -4.33 2.36
N PRO A 84 -13.01 -4.50 2.13
CA PRO A 84 -14.01 -4.43 3.18
C PRO A 84 -14.17 -5.72 4.00
N LEU A 85 -13.25 -6.68 3.94
CA LEU A 85 -13.40 -7.94 4.64
C LEU A 85 -13.14 -7.82 6.14
N TRP A 86 -13.82 -8.68 6.91
CA TRP A 86 -13.81 -8.66 8.36
C TRP A 86 -12.40 -8.74 8.97
N PHE A 87 -11.49 -9.53 8.39
CA PHE A 87 -10.13 -9.69 8.90
C PHE A 87 -9.27 -8.42 8.75
N MET A 88 -9.70 -7.45 7.93
CA MET A 88 -9.03 -6.15 7.79
C MET A 88 -9.34 -5.19 8.96
N LYS A 89 -10.24 -5.56 9.88
CA LYS A 89 -10.64 -4.70 11.00
C LYS A 89 -9.46 -4.15 11.81
N PRO A 90 -8.43 -4.92 12.20
CA PRO A 90 -7.25 -4.39 12.89
C PRO A 90 -6.58 -3.24 12.14
N VAL A 91 -6.40 -3.39 10.84
CA VAL A 91 -5.77 -2.38 9.99
C VAL A 91 -6.65 -1.15 9.85
N HIS A 92 -7.97 -1.32 9.74
CA HIS A 92 -8.92 -0.21 9.71
C HIS A 92 -8.98 0.56 11.03
N VAL A 93 -8.86 -0.11 12.18
CA VAL A 93 -8.76 0.56 13.50
C VAL A 93 -7.46 1.35 13.59
N MET A 94 -6.36 0.77 13.10
CA MET A 94 -5.03 1.39 13.14
C MET A 94 -4.92 2.64 12.24
N LYS A 95 -5.83 2.86 11.29
CA LYS A 95 -5.72 3.94 10.29
C LYS A 95 -5.32 5.30 10.86
N LYS A 96 -5.86 5.68 12.02
CA LYS A 96 -5.54 6.95 12.68
C LYS A 96 -4.09 7.01 13.16
N ASN A 97 -3.55 5.88 13.61
CA ASN A 97 -2.18 5.77 14.12
C ASN A 97 -1.13 5.84 13.00
N ILE A 98 -1.52 5.57 11.76
CA ILE A 98 -0.66 5.68 10.59
C ILE A 98 -0.95 6.93 9.73
N GLY A 99 -1.78 7.85 10.23
CA GLY A 99 -2.06 9.13 9.58
C GLY A 99 -3.07 9.08 8.43
N ILE A 100 -3.80 7.96 8.24
CA ILE A 100 -4.86 7.86 7.23
C ILE A 100 -6.14 8.47 7.80
N ARG A 101 -6.70 9.46 7.09
CA ARG A 101 -7.93 10.15 7.52
C ARG A 101 -9.19 9.44 7.10
N GLU A 102 -9.22 8.88 5.88
CA GLU A 102 -10.42 8.30 5.30
C GLU A 102 -10.14 6.91 4.68
N LEU A 103 -11.13 6.02 4.73
CA LEU A 103 -11.09 4.71 4.09
C LEU A 103 -12.16 4.66 3.01
N ALA A 104 -11.78 4.34 1.78
CA ALA A 104 -12.68 3.96 0.70
C ALA A 104 -12.76 2.43 0.64
N TYR A 105 -13.94 1.88 0.92
CA TYR A 105 -14.13 0.44 0.98
C TYR A 105 -14.49 -0.13 -0.38
N GLY A 106 -13.57 -0.86 -1.01
CA GLY A 106 -13.79 -1.52 -2.28
C GLY A 106 -12.57 -2.27 -2.77
N ALA A 107 -12.80 -3.15 -3.74
CA ALA A 107 -11.74 -3.85 -4.46
C ALA A 107 -12.27 -4.30 -5.82
N SER A 108 -11.40 -4.80 -6.68
CA SER A 108 -11.80 -5.42 -7.95
C SER A 108 -12.85 -6.51 -7.71
N GLY A 109 -14.07 -6.33 -8.23
CA GLY A 109 -15.19 -7.25 -8.04
C GLY A 109 -16.09 -7.00 -6.82
N HIS A 110 -15.82 -5.98 -5.98
CA HIS A 110 -16.64 -5.60 -4.82
C HIS A 110 -16.66 -4.07 -4.66
N ASP A 111 -17.73 -3.43 -5.09
CA ASP A 111 -17.96 -1.97 -4.97
C ASP A 111 -16.77 -1.08 -5.39
N GLY A 112 -15.85 -1.65 -6.18
CA GLY A 112 -14.62 -0.99 -6.57
C GLY A 112 -14.84 0.33 -7.32
N LYS A 113 -15.96 0.45 -8.07
CA LYS A 113 -16.28 1.70 -8.80
C LYS A 113 -16.61 2.84 -7.86
N ALA A 114 -17.45 2.59 -6.83
CA ALA A 114 -17.85 3.63 -5.87
C ALA A 114 -16.63 4.06 -5.03
N ALA A 115 -15.85 3.12 -4.54
CA ALA A 115 -14.62 3.41 -3.80
C ALA A 115 -13.59 4.16 -4.65
N LEU A 116 -13.43 3.80 -5.93
CA LEU A 116 -12.57 4.53 -6.84
C LEU A 116 -13.06 5.98 -7.03
N GLN A 117 -14.37 6.21 -7.22
CA GLN A 117 -14.92 7.57 -7.36
C GLN A 117 -14.65 8.41 -6.11
N GLN A 118 -14.77 7.82 -4.91
CA GLN A 118 -14.45 8.50 -3.66
C GLN A 118 -12.96 8.90 -3.61
N VAL A 119 -12.04 8.01 -4.00
CA VAL A 119 -10.61 8.33 -4.07
C VAL A 119 -10.34 9.44 -5.09
N LEU A 120 -10.93 9.35 -6.30
CA LEU A 120 -10.76 10.38 -7.33
C LEU A 120 -11.24 11.75 -6.87
N ALA A 121 -12.38 11.83 -6.15
CA ALA A 121 -12.88 13.08 -5.59
C ALA A 121 -11.88 13.69 -4.60
N ARG A 122 -11.36 12.88 -3.66
CA ARG A 122 -10.37 13.34 -2.68
C ARG A 122 -9.03 13.76 -3.31
N LEU A 123 -8.57 13.06 -4.33
CA LEU A 123 -7.36 13.44 -5.06
C LEU A 123 -7.51 14.84 -5.70
N LYS A 124 -8.68 15.14 -6.29
CA LYS A 124 -8.99 16.47 -6.85
C LYS A 124 -9.09 17.57 -5.79
N GLU A 125 -9.43 17.21 -4.55
CA GLU A 125 -9.43 18.11 -3.38
C GLU A 125 -8.04 18.31 -2.76
N GLY A 126 -6.97 17.80 -3.38
CA GLY A 126 -5.61 17.93 -2.88
C GLY A 126 -5.18 16.88 -1.85
N TRP A 127 -5.96 15.79 -1.69
CA TRP A 127 -5.56 14.67 -0.85
C TRP A 127 -4.58 13.76 -1.59
N SER A 128 -3.81 13.00 -0.82
CA SER A 128 -2.93 11.95 -1.35
C SER A 128 -3.52 10.56 -1.09
N THR A 129 -2.99 9.56 -1.79
CA THR A 129 -3.31 8.15 -1.57
C THR A 129 -2.08 7.27 -1.79
N PHE A 130 -2.20 5.99 -1.47
CA PHE A 130 -1.23 4.98 -1.88
C PHE A 130 -1.95 3.78 -2.46
N VAL A 131 -1.30 3.12 -3.42
CA VAL A 131 -1.86 1.99 -4.16
C VAL A 131 -0.78 0.91 -4.30
N ALA A 132 -1.17 -0.33 -4.05
CA ALA A 132 -0.40 -1.50 -4.47
C ALA A 132 -1.03 -2.02 -5.77
N PRO A 133 -0.40 -1.81 -6.94
CA PRO A 133 -1.02 -2.06 -8.24
C PRO A 133 -1.23 -3.55 -8.53
N ASP A 134 -0.47 -4.45 -7.92
CA ASP A 134 -0.68 -5.89 -7.98
C ASP A 134 -1.91 -6.35 -7.16
N GLY A 135 -2.41 -5.48 -6.28
CA GLY A 135 -3.70 -5.63 -5.59
C GLY A 135 -3.77 -6.80 -4.62
N PRO A 136 -4.94 -7.00 -3.98
CA PRO A 136 -5.04 -7.93 -2.84
C PRO A 136 -5.03 -9.42 -3.24
N LYS A 137 -5.12 -9.75 -4.52
CA LYS A 137 -5.19 -11.14 -5.03
C LYS A 137 -4.05 -11.50 -5.97
N GLY A 138 -3.12 -10.56 -6.23
CA GLY A 138 -2.02 -10.79 -7.15
C GLY A 138 -2.42 -10.86 -8.64
N PRO A 139 -1.55 -11.41 -9.48
CA PRO A 139 -0.22 -11.99 -9.14
C PRO A 139 0.77 -10.97 -8.60
N ASN A 140 1.75 -11.44 -7.82
CA ASN A 140 2.80 -10.58 -7.25
C ASN A 140 3.58 -9.86 -8.36
N LYS A 141 3.83 -8.54 -8.16
CA LYS A 141 4.56 -7.68 -9.11
C LYS A 141 3.96 -7.59 -10.52
N VAL A 142 2.66 -7.87 -10.68
CA VAL A 142 1.93 -7.64 -11.94
C VAL A 142 0.99 -6.44 -11.77
N ALA A 143 1.40 -5.30 -12.32
CA ALA A 143 0.67 -4.05 -12.15
C ALA A 143 -0.65 -4.02 -12.93
N LYS A 144 -1.74 -3.69 -12.23
CA LYS A 144 -3.05 -3.37 -12.78
C LYS A 144 -3.17 -1.86 -13.04
N ASP A 145 -4.00 -1.48 -13.99
CA ASP A 145 -4.09 -0.11 -14.50
C ASP A 145 -4.75 0.90 -13.54
N GLY A 146 -5.26 0.44 -12.41
CA GLY A 146 -6.01 1.28 -11.47
C GLY A 146 -5.30 2.56 -11.05
N VAL A 147 -4.00 2.48 -10.75
CA VAL A 147 -3.17 3.62 -10.34
C VAL A 147 -2.97 4.62 -11.49
N LEU A 148 -2.77 4.11 -12.70
CA LEU A 148 -2.62 4.94 -13.92
C LEU A 148 -3.92 5.68 -14.24
N ILE A 149 -5.06 4.99 -14.14
CA ILE A 149 -6.39 5.58 -14.33
C ILE A 149 -6.66 6.68 -13.28
N MET A 150 -6.23 6.50 -12.03
CA MET A 150 -6.34 7.55 -11.01
C MET A 150 -5.56 8.79 -11.40
N SER A 151 -4.29 8.65 -11.78
CA SER A 151 -3.45 9.76 -12.22
C SER A 151 -4.01 10.44 -13.47
N LEU A 152 -4.36 9.69 -14.50
CA LEU A 152 -4.93 10.20 -15.75
C LEU A 152 -6.20 11.03 -15.52
N LYS A 153 -7.11 10.60 -14.62
CA LYS A 153 -8.38 11.27 -14.34
C LYS A 153 -8.28 12.48 -13.42
N THR A 154 -7.19 12.61 -12.67
CA THR A 154 -7.04 13.65 -11.64
C THR A 154 -5.90 14.61 -11.92
N GLY A 155 -4.95 14.25 -12.80
CA GLY A 155 -3.70 14.99 -13.01
C GLY A 155 -2.72 14.87 -11.84
N VAL A 156 -3.02 14.07 -10.82
CA VAL A 156 -2.16 13.87 -9.65
C VAL A 156 -1.03 12.90 -10.02
N PRO A 157 0.24 13.26 -9.78
CA PRO A 157 1.36 12.40 -10.16
C PRO A 157 1.45 11.13 -9.32
N ILE A 158 2.01 10.11 -9.93
CA ILE A 158 2.40 8.86 -9.26
C ILE A 158 3.85 9.00 -8.81
N ILE A 159 4.11 8.70 -7.53
CA ILE A 159 5.47 8.58 -6.98
C ILE A 159 5.72 7.10 -6.72
N PRO A 160 6.52 6.42 -7.56
CA PRO A 160 6.90 5.04 -7.31
C PRO A 160 7.81 4.96 -6.08
N MET A 161 7.55 3.96 -5.24
CA MET A 161 8.32 3.73 -4.03
C MET A 161 9.03 2.39 -4.07
N ARG A 162 10.31 2.40 -3.73
CA ARG A 162 11.14 1.21 -3.57
C ARG A 162 11.63 1.11 -2.14
N PHE A 163 11.78 -0.12 -1.66
CA PHE A 163 12.25 -0.42 -0.31
C PHE A 163 13.43 -1.37 -0.39
N GLN A 164 14.59 -0.92 0.10
CA GLN A 164 15.80 -1.72 0.16
C GLN A 164 16.07 -2.12 1.61
N LEU A 165 16.21 -3.41 1.84
CA LEU A 165 16.49 -3.99 3.15
C LEU A 165 17.89 -4.60 3.15
N GLU A 166 18.68 -4.29 4.17
CA GLU A 166 19.98 -4.93 4.38
C GLU A 166 19.80 -6.40 4.73
N LYS A 167 18.83 -6.70 5.61
CA LYS A 167 18.44 -8.07 5.99
C LYS A 167 16.93 -8.15 6.13
N GLU A 168 16.34 -9.17 5.55
CA GLU A 168 14.90 -9.36 5.56
C GLU A 168 14.49 -10.80 5.80
N TRP A 169 13.24 -10.98 6.19
CA TRP A 169 12.52 -12.22 6.10
C TRP A 169 11.19 -12.00 5.36
N ARG A 170 10.70 -13.05 4.72
CA ARG A 170 9.48 -13.00 3.89
C ARG A 170 8.45 -14.00 4.38
N LEU A 171 7.17 -13.59 4.35
CA LEU A 171 6.07 -14.51 4.61
C LEU A 171 5.85 -15.44 3.39
N SER A 172 5.44 -16.68 3.66
CA SER A 172 5.00 -17.64 2.64
C SER A 172 3.55 -17.35 2.20
N THR A 173 3.27 -16.09 1.82
CA THR A 173 1.98 -15.64 1.27
C THR A 173 2.14 -15.38 -0.23
N TRP A 174 1.01 -15.26 -0.97
CA TRP A 174 1.05 -14.97 -2.41
C TRP A 174 1.86 -13.72 -2.76
N ASP A 175 1.86 -12.72 -1.87
CA ASP A 175 2.55 -11.44 -2.01
C ASP A 175 3.92 -11.41 -1.34
N LYS A 176 4.37 -12.50 -0.72
CA LYS A 176 5.69 -12.63 -0.09
C LYS A 176 6.06 -11.41 0.78
N LYS A 177 5.12 -10.96 1.66
CA LYS A 177 5.33 -9.76 2.50
C LYS A 177 6.71 -9.72 3.14
N ARG A 178 7.35 -8.57 3.01
CA ARG A 178 8.72 -8.30 3.46
C ARG A 178 8.73 -7.63 4.83
N TYR A 179 9.63 -8.08 5.68
CA TYR A 179 9.89 -7.48 7.00
C TYR A 179 11.38 -7.37 7.24
N PRO A 180 11.87 -6.28 7.87
CA PRO A 180 13.28 -6.17 8.21
C PRO A 180 13.64 -7.11 9.36
N VAL A 181 14.88 -7.54 9.40
CA VAL A 181 15.47 -8.13 10.61
C VAL A 181 15.79 -6.99 11.57
N PHE A 182 15.59 -7.18 12.88
CA PHE A 182 15.95 -6.16 13.88
C PHE A 182 17.43 -5.77 13.76
N PHE A 183 17.73 -4.52 14.05
CA PHE A 183 19.06 -3.90 13.96
C PHE A 183 19.63 -3.82 12.55
N SER A 184 18.81 -4.04 11.52
CA SER A 184 19.20 -3.83 10.12
C SER A 184 18.72 -2.46 9.60
N LYS A 185 19.19 -2.12 8.40
CA LYS A 185 18.83 -0.89 7.71
C LYS A 185 17.69 -1.13 6.71
N LEU A 186 16.73 -0.18 6.71
CA LEU A 186 15.70 -0.02 5.70
C LEU A 186 15.92 1.32 5.00
N THR A 187 16.11 1.32 3.69
CA THR A 187 16.12 2.54 2.88
C THR A 187 14.80 2.64 2.10
N VAL A 188 14.07 3.73 2.31
CA VAL A 188 12.87 4.08 1.56
C VAL A 188 13.27 5.05 0.45
N ILE A 189 13.00 4.70 -0.79
CA ILE A 189 13.37 5.48 -1.95
C ILE A 189 12.11 5.96 -2.67
N TYR A 190 11.96 7.28 -2.78
CA TYR A 190 10.91 7.92 -3.56
C TYR A 190 11.44 8.21 -4.97
N GLY A 191 10.81 7.61 -5.98
CA GLY A 191 11.10 7.91 -7.37
C GLY A 191 10.56 9.27 -7.80
N GLU A 192 10.92 9.70 -9.00
CA GLU A 192 10.44 10.94 -9.59
C GLU A 192 8.92 10.92 -9.81
N PRO A 193 8.22 12.05 -9.61
CA PRO A 193 6.80 12.17 -9.90
C PRO A 193 6.51 11.92 -11.39
N GLN A 194 5.63 10.98 -11.69
CA GLN A 194 5.25 10.60 -13.05
C GLN A 194 3.81 10.98 -13.33
N TYR A 195 3.58 11.75 -14.39
CA TYR A 195 2.27 12.24 -14.81
C TYR A 195 1.74 11.39 -15.97
N VAL A 196 0.57 10.78 -15.80
CA VAL A 196 -0.05 9.94 -16.82
C VAL A 196 -0.88 10.76 -17.76
N THR A 197 -0.66 10.57 -19.07
CA THR A 197 -1.47 11.10 -20.17
C THR A 197 -1.98 9.94 -21.05
N ALA A 198 -2.87 10.22 -21.99
CA ALA A 198 -3.32 9.19 -22.92
C ALA A 198 -2.19 8.64 -23.79
N ASP A 199 -1.22 9.50 -24.16
CA ASP A 199 -0.15 9.16 -25.10
C ASP A 199 1.00 8.37 -24.46
N ASN A 200 1.17 8.49 -23.11
CA ASN A 200 2.29 7.86 -22.40
C ASN A 200 1.89 6.70 -21.49
N PHE A 201 0.64 6.24 -21.54
CA PHE A 201 0.05 5.32 -20.56
C PHE A 201 0.86 4.03 -20.38
N GLU A 202 1.20 3.33 -21.47
CA GLU A 202 1.96 2.08 -21.40
C GLU A 202 3.42 2.32 -21.00
N THR A 203 4.06 3.34 -21.56
CA THR A 203 5.45 3.68 -21.24
C THR A 203 5.63 4.04 -19.75
N ILE A 204 4.69 4.81 -19.20
CA ILE A 204 4.68 5.17 -17.77
C ILE A 204 4.44 3.94 -16.90
N LYS A 205 3.60 3.00 -17.33
CA LYS A 205 3.39 1.75 -16.60
C LYS A 205 4.68 0.97 -16.43
N GLU A 206 5.43 0.79 -17.51
CA GLU A 206 6.73 0.11 -17.48
C GLU A 206 7.75 0.86 -16.61
N SER A 207 7.81 2.18 -16.74
CA SER A 207 8.68 3.05 -15.93
C SER A 207 8.38 2.92 -14.43
N ILE A 208 7.11 2.98 -14.03
CA ILE A 208 6.69 2.84 -12.62
C ILE A 208 7.06 1.45 -12.09
N CYS A 209 6.77 0.39 -12.86
CA CYS A 209 7.12 -0.98 -12.47
C CYS A 209 8.63 -1.14 -12.26
N SER A 210 9.43 -0.63 -13.19
CA SER A 210 10.89 -0.65 -13.10
C SER A 210 11.39 0.11 -11.87
N ALA A 211 10.84 1.30 -11.60
CA ALA A 211 11.23 2.12 -10.45
C ALA A 211 10.88 1.50 -9.09
N MET A 212 9.83 0.67 -9.03
CA MET A 212 9.41 -0.05 -7.81
C MET A 212 10.25 -1.30 -7.55
N ASN A 213 10.92 -1.86 -8.56
CA ASN A 213 11.74 -3.07 -8.40
C ASN A 213 13.08 -2.74 -7.71
N ASP A 214 13.55 -3.65 -6.87
CA ASP A 214 14.87 -3.55 -6.29
C ASP A 214 15.90 -4.12 -7.29
N PRO A 215 16.88 -3.34 -7.76
CA PRO A 215 17.92 -3.83 -8.68
C PRO A 215 18.78 -4.96 -8.10
N SER A 216 18.82 -5.08 -6.77
CA SER A 216 19.56 -6.15 -6.10
C SER A 216 18.80 -7.49 -6.06
N GLU A 217 17.49 -7.47 -6.34
CA GLU A 217 16.73 -8.69 -6.59
C GLU A 217 17.07 -9.19 -8.01
N SER A 218 18.19 -9.92 -8.14
CA SER A 218 18.50 -10.67 -9.35
C SER A 218 17.29 -11.54 -9.72
N VAL A 219 16.98 -11.58 -10.99
CA VAL A 219 15.96 -12.43 -11.61
C VAL A 219 16.31 -13.90 -11.28
N GLU A 220 15.97 -14.36 -10.09
CA GLU A 220 15.82 -15.78 -9.83
C GLU A 220 14.55 -16.20 -10.59
N GLY A 221 14.80 -16.91 -11.67
CA GLY A 221 13.78 -17.31 -12.63
C GLY A 221 12.57 -17.92 -11.94
N ASP A 222 11.41 -17.41 -12.27
CA ASP A 222 10.12 -18.05 -12.03
C ASP A 222 10.11 -19.37 -12.82
N ALA A 223 10.59 -20.43 -12.17
CA ALA A 223 10.23 -21.77 -12.56
C ALA A 223 8.75 -21.91 -12.21
N VAL A 224 7.89 -21.74 -13.21
CA VAL A 224 6.46 -22.05 -13.15
C VAL A 224 6.35 -23.51 -12.68
N PRO A 225 5.77 -23.81 -11.50
CA PRO A 225 5.50 -25.19 -11.15
C PRO A 225 4.49 -25.76 -12.15
N PRO A 226 4.66 -27.03 -12.60
CA PRO A 226 3.71 -27.65 -13.49
C PRO A 226 2.32 -27.71 -12.83
N ALA A 227 1.30 -27.39 -13.62
CA ALA A 227 -0.11 -27.50 -13.21
C ALA A 227 -0.41 -28.93 -12.75
N VAL A 228 -0.94 -29.07 -11.52
CA VAL A 228 -1.58 -30.28 -11.00
C VAL A 228 -3.09 -30.04 -10.96
#